data_33e67276d36367288a6e03d185a8d6c1
#
_entry.id   33e67276d36367288a6e03d185a8d6c1
#
_cell.length_a   1.000
_cell.length_b   1.000
_cell.length_c   1.000
_cell.angle_alpha   90.00
_cell.angle_beta   90.00
_cell.angle_gamma   90.00
#
_symmetry.space_group_name_H-M   'P 1'
#
loop_
_entity.id
_entity.type
_entity.pdbx_description
1 polymer ?
#
loop_
_entity_poly.entity_id
_entity_poly.type
_entity_poly.pdbx_seq_one_letter_code
_entity_poly.pdbx_strand_id
1 'polypeptide(L)'
;MKYKLLILALTTLATSAQAQQTLTLDSCRAMALRNNKTLSASRLQLDMARYNKKAAKTKYLPHISALGGYELTSREISLLSKDQKSALANAGTNTTGALHNDIAGALTSLAQQGILTPEQASNLGGMFGQVGSKIGEAVNHVGQNIVDAFRTDTRQMYALSVMLTQPIYMGGAIIAANRMADIGEEMAQNNIEASTQNTLHSIDQAYWTVVSVHHKKQLAESYLAVVKKLDDDVSKMIREGVATRADGLKVDVKVNEAEMSLTQAENGLALAKMLLCQLCGMDVDPNITLADENADNLVSQSDDTQADRAVAMENRPELKLLQNSADMSRQATKLVRAAYLPQVLLTGGYVATNPNVFNGFERKLSGMWNVGVMVRVPLWNWMEGTYKVRASRIATTIVELERDDIREKIDLQVSQSQFKVKEANRRLAMATKNVENAEENLRCANLGFKEGVIPTTDVMAAQTAWV
;
A
#
# COMPACT_ATOMS: atom_id res chain seq x y z
N MET A 1 -0.67 49.12 -38.79
CA MET A 1 -1.77 48.23 -38.37
C MET A 1 -1.92 47.00 -39.32
N LYS A 2 -1.69 47.10 -40.61
CA LYS A 2 -1.86 45.97 -41.58
C LYS A 2 -0.91 44.77 -41.38
N TYR A 3 0.31 44.98 -40.91
CA TYR A 3 1.27 43.88 -40.64
C TYR A 3 1.01 43.10 -39.35
N LYS A 4 0.36 43.69 -38.35
CA LYS A 4 -0.01 42.95 -37.11
C LYS A 4 -1.20 42.01 -37.29
N LEU A 5 -2.08 42.32 -38.26
CA LEU A 5 -3.20 41.44 -38.62
C LEU A 5 -2.73 40.25 -39.48
N LEU A 6 -1.70 40.45 -40.32
CA LEU A 6 -1.13 39.35 -41.12
C LEU A 6 -0.37 38.32 -40.28
N ILE A 7 0.33 38.77 -39.23
CA ILE A 7 1.04 37.89 -38.30
C ILE A 7 0.03 37.12 -37.41
N LEU A 8 -1.06 37.73 -37.01
CA LEU A 8 -2.12 37.07 -36.24
C LEU A 8 -2.87 36.01 -37.07
N ALA A 9 -3.05 36.25 -38.38
CA ALA A 9 -3.65 35.29 -39.31
C ALA A 9 -2.72 34.11 -39.65
N LEU A 10 -1.38 34.32 -39.65
CA LEU A 10 -0.41 33.26 -39.87
C LEU A 10 -0.25 32.34 -38.62
N THR A 11 -0.45 32.87 -37.42
CA THR A 11 -0.36 32.08 -36.19
C THR A 11 -1.62 31.22 -35.91
N THR A 12 -2.77 31.59 -36.47
CA THR A 12 -4.00 30.79 -36.36
C THR A 12 -4.09 29.64 -37.35
N LEU A 13 -3.30 29.66 -38.45
CA LEU A 13 -3.24 28.53 -39.39
C LEU A 13 -2.25 27.41 -38.98
N ALA A 14 -1.42 27.65 -37.98
CA ALA A 14 -0.44 26.65 -37.51
C ALA A 14 -1.00 25.65 -36.47
N THR A 15 -2.26 25.76 -36.06
CA THR A 15 -2.82 24.96 -34.96
C THR A 15 -3.75 23.82 -35.37
N SER A 16 -3.86 23.48 -36.65
CA SER A 16 -4.79 22.41 -37.09
C SER A 16 -4.17 21.30 -37.92
N ALA A 17 -2.84 21.18 -37.98
CA ALA A 17 -2.24 19.91 -38.37
C ALA A 17 -2.01 19.03 -37.15
N GLN A 18 -3.07 18.47 -36.60
CA GLN A 18 -2.96 17.23 -35.83
C GLN A 18 -2.52 16.17 -36.86
N ALA A 19 -1.21 16.07 -37.05
CA ALA A 19 -0.62 14.92 -37.73
C ALA A 19 -1.13 13.69 -36.94
N GLN A 20 -1.94 12.89 -37.61
CA GLN A 20 -2.42 11.62 -37.10
C GLN A 20 -1.18 10.78 -36.73
N GLN A 21 -0.83 10.78 -35.48
CA GLN A 21 0.42 10.22 -34.97
C GLN A 21 0.28 8.71 -35.03
N THR A 22 0.89 8.09 -36.06
CA THR A 22 0.96 6.64 -36.16
C THR A 22 1.79 6.09 -35.01
N LEU A 23 1.17 5.29 -34.17
CA LEU A 23 1.78 4.70 -32.99
C LEU A 23 2.42 3.35 -33.36
N THR A 24 3.71 3.21 -33.10
CA THR A 24 4.40 1.91 -33.14
C THR A 24 4.33 1.21 -31.81
N LEU A 25 4.50 -0.11 -31.78
CA LEU A 25 4.55 -0.89 -30.54
C LEU A 25 5.61 -0.33 -29.56
N ASP A 26 6.79 0.00 -30.05
CA ASP A 26 7.87 0.54 -29.23
C ASP A 26 7.55 1.94 -28.68
N SER A 27 6.85 2.78 -29.47
CA SER A 27 6.39 4.08 -28.96
C SER A 27 5.32 3.92 -27.87
N CYS A 28 4.40 2.96 -28.00
CA CYS A 28 3.41 2.64 -26.98
C CYS A 28 4.06 2.12 -25.69
N ARG A 29 5.04 1.23 -25.78
CA ARG A 29 5.85 0.75 -24.67
C ARG A 29 6.57 1.90 -23.96
N ALA A 30 7.24 2.78 -24.71
CA ALA A 30 7.96 3.92 -24.15
C ALA A 30 7.02 4.90 -23.42
N MET A 31 5.86 5.20 -24.01
CA MET A 31 4.85 6.04 -23.39
C MET A 31 4.29 5.41 -22.11
N ALA A 32 3.96 4.12 -22.13
CA ALA A 32 3.46 3.42 -20.97
C ALA A 32 4.48 3.41 -19.82
N LEU A 33 5.75 3.11 -20.10
CA LEU A 33 6.82 3.15 -19.10
C LEU A 33 7.01 4.54 -18.47
N ARG A 34 6.67 5.59 -19.21
CA ARG A 34 6.81 6.98 -18.77
C ARG A 34 5.58 7.48 -18.04
N ASN A 35 4.37 7.17 -18.51
CA ASN A 35 3.13 7.82 -18.13
C ASN A 35 2.17 6.89 -17.37
N ASN A 36 2.40 5.57 -17.34
CA ASN A 36 1.49 4.64 -16.70
C ASN A 36 1.38 4.90 -15.19
N LYS A 37 0.14 5.10 -14.72
CA LYS A 37 -0.14 5.46 -13.31
C LYS A 37 0.22 4.34 -12.33
N THR A 38 0.04 3.08 -12.73
CA THR A 38 0.37 1.92 -11.88
C THR A 38 1.89 1.84 -11.67
N LEU A 39 2.67 2.02 -12.72
CA LEU A 39 4.13 2.03 -12.64
C LEU A 39 4.64 3.25 -11.85
N SER A 40 4.00 4.41 -12.02
CA SER A 40 4.31 5.60 -11.22
C SER A 40 4.01 5.37 -9.73
N ALA A 41 2.90 4.69 -9.40
CA ALA A 41 2.58 4.31 -8.02
C ALA A 41 3.63 3.36 -7.44
N SER A 42 4.11 2.37 -8.21
CA SER A 42 5.18 1.47 -7.75
C SER A 42 6.50 2.21 -7.48
N ARG A 43 6.83 3.23 -8.27
CA ARG A 43 8.01 4.10 -8.01
C ARG A 43 7.86 4.89 -6.71
N LEU A 44 6.67 5.44 -6.44
CA LEU A 44 6.38 6.14 -5.18
C LEU A 44 6.40 5.18 -3.97
N GLN A 45 6.00 3.91 -4.15
CA GLN A 45 6.13 2.88 -3.12
C GLN A 45 7.61 2.59 -2.77
N LEU A 46 8.51 2.63 -3.75
CA LEU A 46 9.94 2.51 -3.48
C LEU A 46 10.45 3.71 -2.66
N ASP A 47 10.04 4.93 -2.99
CA ASP A 47 10.43 6.11 -2.21
C ASP A 47 9.87 6.04 -0.79
N MET A 48 8.63 5.56 -0.62
CA MET A 48 8.05 5.29 0.70
C MET A 48 8.88 4.25 1.49
N ALA A 49 9.29 3.16 0.85
CA ALA A 49 10.13 2.14 1.47
C ALA A 49 11.50 2.71 1.89
N ARG A 50 12.10 3.58 1.07
CA ARG A 50 13.34 4.30 1.41
C ARG A 50 13.19 5.20 2.63
N TYR A 51 12.08 5.94 2.74
CA TYR A 51 11.80 6.75 3.92
C TYR A 51 11.54 5.87 5.15
N ASN A 52 10.83 4.76 5.02
CA ASN A 52 10.62 3.79 6.10
C ASN A 52 11.96 3.19 6.59
N LYS A 53 12.89 2.89 5.68
CA LYS A 53 14.26 2.47 6.03
C LYS A 53 15.01 3.54 6.79
N LYS A 54 14.93 4.82 6.36
CA LYS A 54 15.53 5.94 7.11
C LYS A 54 14.90 6.06 8.50
N ALA A 55 13.57 5.95 8.60
CA ALA A 55 12.86 5.97 9.88
C ALA A 55 13.23 4.78 10.78
N ALA A 56 13.43 3.57 10.23
CA ALA A 56 13.90 2.42 11.00
C ALA A 56 15.30 2.66 11.60
N LYS A 57 16.20 3.32 10.86
CA LYS A 57 17.54 3.67 11.35
C LYS A 57 17.51 4.65 12.52
N THR A 58 16.52 5.55 12.59
CA THR A 58 16.40 6.49 13.72
C THR A 58 16.11 5.80 15.04
N LYS A 59 15.65 4.54 15.04
CA LYS A 59 15.46 3.74 16.26
C LYS A 59 16.76 3.45 17.03
N TYR A 60 17.91 3.64 16.40
CA TYR A 60 19.21 3.60 17.08
C TYR A 60 19.55 4.89 17.81
N LEU A 61 18.85 5.99 17.51
CA LEU A 61 19.17 7.31 18.04
C LEU A 61 18.39 7.60 19.33
N PRO A 62 18.86 8.55 20.15
CA PRO A 62 18.09 8.99 21.31
C PRO A 62 16.77 9.64 20.89
N HIS A 63 15.72 9.29 21.61
CA HIS A 63 14.42 9.92 21.49
C HIS A 63 14.22 10.93 22.61
N ILE A 64 13.89 12.16 22.25
CA ILE A 64 13.59 13.24 23.18
C ILE A 64 12.09 13.53 23.07
N SER A 65 11.42 13.53 24.22
CA SER A 65 10.01 13.89 24.32
C SER A 65 9.81 14.92 25.42
N ALA A 66 8.88 15.84 25.21
CA ALA A 66 8.45 16.80 26.22
C ALA A 66 6.98 16.57 26.51
N LEU A 67 6.63 16.60 27.79
CA LEU A 67 5.27 16.51 28.27
C LEU A 67 5.01 17.67 29.23
N GLY A 68 3.97 18.45 28.98
CA GLY A 68 3.48 19.52 29.87
C GLY A 68 2.05 19.24 30.30
N GLY A 69 1.76 19.46 31.57
CA GLY A 69 0.42 19.31 32.13
C GLY A 69 0.08 20.48 33.04
N TYR A 70 -1.16 20.90 32.98
CA TYR A 70 -1.79 21.82 33.94
C TYR A 70 -3.05 21.13 34.47
N GLU A 71 -3.18 21.10 35.80
CA GLU A 71 -4.32 20.50 36.46
C GLU A 71 -4.91 21.50 37.46
N LEU A 72 -6.21 21.71 37.37
CA LEU A 72 -6.98 22.51 38.31
C LEU A 72 -7.83 21.56 39.15
N THR A 73 -7.55 21.55 40.46
CA THR A 73 -8.33 20.74 41.41
C THR A 73 -9.33 21.62 42.16
N SER A 74 -10.49 21.05 42.45
CA SER A 74 -11.56 21.76 43.20
C SER A 74 -11.25 21.97 44.66
N ARG A 75 -10.29 21.24 45.21
CA ARG A 75 -9.86 21.29 46.61
C ARG A 75 -8.36 21.18 46.75
N GLU A 76 -7.82 21.78 47.79
CA GLU A 76 -6.40 21.57 48.14
C GLU A 76 -6.15 20.11 48.53
N ILE A 77 -5.08 19.54 48.03
CA ILE A 77 -4.56 18.25 48.44
C ILE A 77 -3.77 18.52 49.74
N SER A 78 -4.29 18.12 50.86
CA SER A 78 -3.63 18.31 52.14
C SER A 78 -2.79 17.10 52.50
N LEU A 79 -1.56 17.34 52.88
CA LEU A 79 -0.63 16.30 53.36
C LEU A 79 -1.01 15.81 54.76
N LEU A 80 -1.71 16.65 55.53
CA LEU A 80 -2.23 16.33 56.87
C LEU A 80 -3.72 15.95 56.76
N SER A 81 -4.13 14.88 57.39
CA SER A 81 -5.54 14.53 57.57
C SER A 81 -6.26 15.59 58.45
N LYS A 82 -7.60 15.64 58.38
CA LYS A 82 -8.37 16.56 59.24
C LYS A 82 -8.09 16.33 60.73
N ASP A 83 -7.93 15.08 61.14
CA ASP A 83 -7.67 14.69 62.54
C ASP A 83 -6.26 15.10 62.95
N GLN A 84 -5.25 14.95 62.11
CA GLN A 84 -3.89 15.41 62.36
C GLN A 84 -3.79 16.93 62.47
N LYS A 85 -4.51 17.67 61.61
CA LYS A 85 -4.61 19.14 61.70
C LYS A 85 -5.26 19.57 63.02
N SER A 86 -6.37 18.92 63.37
CA SER A 86 -7.06 19.18 64.64
C SER A 86 -6.19 18.83 65.87
N ALA A 87 -5.51 17.72 65.81
CA ALA A 87 -4.59 17.31 66.90
C ALA A 87 -3.42 18.29 67.06
N LEU A 88 -2.81 18.75 65.99
CA LEU A 88 -1.71 19.71 66.02
C LEU A 88 -2.17 21.12 66.44
N ALA A 89 -3.28 21.63 65.86
CA ALA A 89 -3.80 22.97 66.17
C ALA A 89 -4.31 23.07 67.59
N ASN A 90 -4.82 21.99 68.19
CA ASN A 90 -5.35 21.95 69.53
C ASN A 90 -4.42 21.25 70.55
N ALA A 91 -3.13 21.04 70.14
CA ALA A 91 -2.18 20.29 70.95
C ALA A 91 -1.98 20.89 72.36
N GLY A 92 -2.11 22.20 72.51
CA GLY A 92 -1.97 22.87 73.79
C GLY A 92 -3.21 22.88 74.66
N THR A 93 -4.38 22.58 74.14
CA THR A 93 -5.62 22.48 74.91
C THR A 93 -5.84 21.12 75.55
N ASN A 94 -5.23 20.10 74.98
CA ASN A 94 -5.30 18.76 75.54
C ASN A 94 -4.21 18.59 76.58
N THR A 95 -4.57 18.18 77.78
CA THR A 95 -3.72 17.98 78.93
C THR A 95 -2.40 17.32 78.68
N THR A 96 -1.36 17.80 79.35
CA THR A 96 0.11 17.60 79.14
C THR A 96 0.59 16.15 78.96
N GLY A 97 -0.21 15.13 79.18
CA GLY A 97 0.16 13.73 78.97
C GLY A 97 -0.27 13.12 77.65
N ALA A 98 -1.37 13.63 77.05
CA ALA A 98 -1.85 13.16 75.74
C ALA A 98 -1.11 13.82 74.61
N LEU A 99 -0.67 15.05 74.81
CA LEU A 99 -0.02 15.87 73.82
C LEU A 99 1.26 15.24 73.23
N HIS A 100 2.05 14.64 74.09
CA HIS A 100 3.32 14.02 73.64
C HIS A 100 3.09 12.79 72.75
N ASN A 101 2.10 11.99 73.10
CA ASN A 101 1.74 10.76 72.38
C ASN A 101 1.02 11.07 71.06
N ASP A 102 0.14 12.08 71.03
CA ASP A 102 -0.61 12.45 69.85
C ASP A 102 0.30 13.09 68.78
N ILE A 103 1.21 13.98 69.18
CA ILE A 103 2.18 14.57 68.26
C ILE A 103 3.20 13.55 67.79
N ALA A 104 3.69 12.67 68.64
CA ALA A 104 4.62 11.61 68.24
C ALA A 104 3.93 10.63 67.24
N GLY A 105 2.64 10.35 67.43
CA GLY A 105 1.84 9.55 66.53
C GLY A 105 1.65 10.22 65.16
N ALA A 106 1.33 11.49 65.14
CA ALA A 106 1.16 12.27 63.92
C ALA A 106 2.50 12.38 63.11
N LEU A 107 3.59 12.64 63.79
CA LEU A 107 4.94 12.73 63.20
C LEU A 107 5.43 11.37 62.66
N THR A 108 5.16 10.29 63.40
CA THR A 108 5.50 8.92 62.96
C THR A 108 4.69 8.54 61.72
N SER A 109 3.41 8.89 61.66
CA SER A 109 2.56 8.61 60.49
C SER A 109 2.98 9.44 59.27
N LEU A 110 3.42 10.68 59.45
CA LEU A 110 3.98 11.54 58.39
C LEU A 110 5.32 11.00 57.89
N ALA A 111 6.16 10.47 58.75
CA ALA A 111 7.42 9.83 58.36
C ALA A 111 7.18 8.51 57.57
N GLN A 112 6.21 7.71 57.97
CA GLN A 112 5.83 6.47 57.27
C GLN A 112 5.20 6.74 55.89
N GLN A 113 4.53 7.88 55.73
CA GLN A 113 3.97 8.31 54.42
C GLN A 113 5.03 8.94 53.51
N GLY A 114 6.30 9.02 53.96
CA GLY A 114 7.39 9.63 53.18
C GLY A 114 7.31 11.16 53.07
N ILE A 115 6.48 11.82 53.84
CA ILE A 115 6.23 13.27 53.86
C ILE A 115 7.31 14.00 54.63
N LEU A 116 7.85 13.36 55.68
CA LEU A 116 8.98 13.86 56.47
C LEU A 116 10.14 12.87 56.39
N THR A 117 11.35 13.41 56.38
CA THR A 117 12.51 12.56 56.61
C THR A 117 12.55 12.14 58.13
N PRO A 118 13.13 10.99 58.46
CA PRO A 118 13.30 10.57 59.86
C PRO A 118 14.00 11.64 60.71
N GLU A 119 14.90 12.39 60.11
CA GLU A 119 15.63 13.47 60.78
C GLU A 119 14.72 14.70 61.03
N GLN A 120 13.84 15.07 60.12
CA GLN A 120 12.87 16.15 60.31
C GLN A 120 11.83 15.78 61.38
N ALA A 121 11.37 14.55 61.41
CA ALA A 121 10.43 14.05 62.43
C ALA A 121 11.09 14.05 63.82
N SER A 122 12.36 13.68 63.91
CA SER A 122 13.15 13.72 65.15
C SER A 122 13.37 15.17 65.65
N ASN A 123 13.69 16.08 64.76
CA ASN A 123 13.88 17.51 65.10
C ASN A 123 12.57 18.17 65.56
N LEU A 124 11.44 17.89 64.92
CA LEU A 124 10.12 18.36 65.32
C LEU A 124 9.72 17.74 66.68
N GLY A 125 9.93 16.46 66.90
CA GLY A 125 9.71 15.79 68.20
C GLY A 125 10.54 16.38 69.34
N GLY A 126 11.82 16.76 69.06
CA GLY A 126 12.68 17.47 70.00
C GLY A 126 12.18 18.89 70.33
N MET A 127 11.65 19.62 69.40
CA MET A 127 11.01 20.94 69.63
C MET A 127 9.81 20.84 70.55
N PHE A 128 8.93 19.88 70.37
CA PHE A 128 7.75 19.68 71.21
C PHE A 128 8.13 19.18 72.61
N GLY A 129 9.17 18.43 72.79
CA GLY A 129 9.68 17.98 74.08
C GLY A 129 10.26 19.13 74.92
N GLN A 130 10.75 20.18 74.34
CA GLN A 130 11.29 21.35 75.04
C GLN A 130 10.22 22.37 75.50
N VAL A 131 9.10 22.37 74.81
CA VAL A 131 8.00 23.31 75.09
C VAL A 131 7.09 22.74 76.21
N GLY A 132 7.65 21.93 77.11
CA GLY A 132 6.92 21.30 78.17
C GLY A 132 6.10 22.29 79.06
N SER A 133 4.90 21.93 79.20
CA SER A 133 3.95 22.19 80.32
C SER A 133 3.55 23.63 80.74
N LYS A 134 4.08 24.72 80.18
CA LYS A 134 3.71 26.04 80.77
C LYS A 134 2.88 26.97 79.89
N ILE A 135 2.69 26.67 78.60
CA ILE A 135 1.98 27.68 77.78
C ILE A 135 1.15 26.96 76.71
N GLY A 136 -0.09 26.59 77.09
CA GLY A 136 -1.02 25.96 76.09
C GLY A 136 -1.27 26.77 74.81
N GLU A 137 -1.31 28.08 74.92
CA GLU A 137 -1.42 28.97 73.75
C GLU A 137 -0.19 28.94 72.83
N ALA A 138 1.02 28.86 73.43
CA ALA A 138 2.23 28.84 72.65
C ALA A 138 2.35 27.48 71.88
N VAL A 139 1.92 26.39 72.48
CA VAL A 139 1.91 25.09 71.85
C VAL A 139 0.84 25.03 70.73
N ASN A 140 -0.32 25.60 70.93
CA ASN A 140 -1.35 25.74 69.86
C ASN A 140 -0.83 26.61 68.71
N HIS A 141 -0.12 27.74 69.05
CA HIS A 141 0.47 28.58 68.00
C HIS A 141 1.54 27.83 67.22
N VAL A 142 2.41 27.07 67.89
CA VAL A 142 3.38 26.21 67.20
C VAL A 142 2.69 25.11 66.38
N GLY A 143 1.67 24.47 66.93
CA GLY A 143 0.86 23.50 66.21
C GLY A 143 0.18 24.10 64.95
N GLN A 144 -0.38 25.29 65.07
CA GLN A 144 -0.97 25.99 63.96
C GLN A 144 0.12 26.40 62.92
N ASN A 145 1.28 26.86 63.35
CA ASN A 145 2.40 27.15 62.45
C ASN A 145 2.86 25.90 61.68
N ILE A 146 2.83 24.73 62.32
CA ILE A 146 3.14 23.46 61.67
C ILE A 146 2.02 23.14 60.62
N VAL A 147 0.77 23.27 60.97
CA VAL A 147 -0.35 23.08 60.03
C VAL A 147 -0.21 24.01 58.84
N ASP A 148 0.13 25.27 59.06
CA ASP A 148 0.32 26.28 58.01
C ASP A 148 1.59 26.02 57.19
N ALA A 149 2.65 25.51 57.78
CA ALA A 149 3.85 25.10 57.06
C ALA A 149 3.64 23.93 56.13
N PHE A 150 2.73 23.01 56.47
CA PHE A 150 2.29 21.89 55.62
C PHE A 150 1.10 22.20 54.72
N ARG A 151 0.61 23.42 54.76
CA ARG A 151 -0.47 23.90 53.92
C ARG A 151 0.12 24.37 52.58
N THR A 152 -0.13 23.59 51.54
CA THR A 152 0.23 23.97 50.16
C THR A 152 -1.03 24.04 49.35
N ASP A 153 -1.22 25.18 48.69
CA ASP A 153 -2.31 25.35 47.72
C ASP A 153 -1.98 24.55 46.45
N THR A 154 -2.54 23.34 46.38
CA THR A 154 -2.41 22.43 45.23
C THR A 154 -3.55 22.56 44.22
N ARG A 155 -4.35 23.64 44.27
CA ARG A 155 -5.47 23.81 43.36
C ARG A 155 -5.02 24.04 41.91
N GLN A 156 -3.83 24.58 41.74
CA GLN A 156 -3.21 24.81 40.43
C GLN A 156 -1.86 24.09 40.38
N MET A 157 -1.79 23.03 39.60
CA MET A 157 -0.58 22.24 39.48
C MET A 157 -0.05 22.32 38.05
N TYR A 158 1.23 22.54 37.91
CA TYR A 158 1.94 22.53 36.63
C TYR A 158 3.01 21.45 36.69
N ALA A 159 3.08 20.66 35.63
CA ALA A 159 4.16 19.68 35.46
C ALA A 159 4.75 19.83 34.05
N LEU A 160 6.05 19.92 33.99
CA LEU A 160 6.80 19.90 32.72
C LEU A 160 7.89 18.83 32.86
N SER A 161 7.95 17.94 31.87
CA SER A 161 9.03 16.97 31.77
C SER A 161 9.61 16.91 30.39
N VAL A 162 10.93 16.85 30.31
CA VAL A 162 11.68 16.54 29.11
C VAL A 162 12.43 15.25 29.38
N MET A 163 12.13 14.23 28.55
CA MET A 163 12.69 12.89 28.71
C MET A 163 13.49 12.49 27.49
N LEU A 164 14.68 11.99 27.72
CA LEU A 164 15.57 11.38 26.73
C LEU A 164 15.59 9.88 26.98
N THR A 165 15.37 9.10 25.92
CA THR A 165 15.46 7.63 25.96
C THR A 165 16.36 7.15 24.84
N GLN A 166 17.44 6.45 25.21
CA GLN A 166 18.38 5.85 24.26
C GLN A 166 18.37 4.34 24.42
N PRO A 167 17.90 3.57 23.43
CA PRO A 167 18.03 2.13 23.43
C PRO A 167 19.53 1.74 23.31
N ILE A 168 20.03 0.97 24.28
CA ILE A 168 21.39 0.40 24.22
C ILE A 168 21.31 -1.02 23.68
N TYR A 169 20.37 -1.82 24.19
CA TYR A 169 20.15 -3.18 23.75
C TYR A 169 18.67 -3.55 23.88
N MET A 170 18.06 -4.00 22.80
CA MET A 170 16.62 -4.34 22.74
C MET A 170 16.41 -5.80 22.33
N GLY A 171 17.26 -6.71 22.82
CA GLY A 171 17.16 -8.12 22.45
C GLY A 171 17.37 -8.41 20.96
N GLY A 172 17.95 -7.46 20.21
CA GLY A 172 18.09 -7.55 18.74
C GLY A 172 16.88 -7.02 17.96
N ALA A 173 15.84 -6.49 18.62
CA ALA A 173 14.63 -5.99 17.94
C ALA A 173 14.92 -4.88 16.93
N ILE A 174 15.78 -3.90 17.28
CA ILE A 174 16.15 -2.79 16.39
C ILE A 174 16.90 -3.31 15.17
N ILE A 175 17.79 -4.29 15.35
CA ILE A 175 18.53 -4.91 14.24
C ILE A 175 17.56 -5.63 13.30
N ALA A 176 16.65 -6.44 13.84
CA ALA A 176 15.65 -7.16 13.06
C ALA A 176 14.73 -6.18 12.31
N ALA A 177 14.25 -5.11 12.97
CA ALA A 177 13.40 -4.09 12.35
C ALA A 177 14.12 -3.33 11.22
N ASN A 178 15.42 -3.01 11.38
CA ASN A 178 16.20 -2.38 10.32
C ASN A 178 16.41 -3.33 9.14
N ARG A 179 16.67 -4.63 9.40
CA ARG A 179 16.78 -5.64 8.34
C ARG A 179 15.44 -5.82 7.60
N MET A 180 14.32 -5.79 8.31
CA MET A 180 12.99 -5.80 7.68
C MET A 180 12.78 -4.57 6.78
N ALA A 181 13.26 -3.41 7.18
CA ALA A 181 13.16 -2.20 6.36
C ALA A 181 14.10 -2.25 5.13
N ASP A 182 15.29 -2.86 5.26
CA ASP A 182 16.19 -3.13 4.11
C ASP A 182 15.50 -4.05 3.09
N ILE A 183 14.94 -5.18 3.56
CA ILE A 183 14.20 -6.13 2.72
C ILE A 183 12.97 -5.45 2.10
N GLY A 184 12.27 -4.60 2.84
CA GLY A 184 11.14 -3.83 2.33
C GLY A 184 11.50 -2.90 1.16
N GLU A 185 12.68 -2.27 1.19
CA GLU A 185 13.19 -1.49 0.05
C GLU A 185 13.48 -2.40 -1.15
N GLU A 186 14.12 -3.57 -0.92
CA GLU A 186 14.41 -4.54 -1.97
C GLU A 186 13.12 -5.11 -2.59
N MET A 187 12.11 -5.42 -1.77
CA MET A 187 10.78 -5.82 -2.25
C MET A 187 10.14 -4.75 -3.13
N ALA A 188 10.21 -3.49 -2.73
CA ALA A 188 9.66 -2.39 -3.53
C ALA A 188 10.40 -2.23 -4.87
N GLN A 189 11.72 -2.47 -4.90
CA GLN A 189 12.50 -2.48 -6.13
C GLN A 189 12.09 -3.64 -7.06
N ASN A 190 11.98 -4.86 -6.53
CA ASN A 190 11.52 -6.03 -7.28
C ASN A 190 10.07 -5.87 -7.78
N ASN A 191 9.22 -5.17 -7.01
CA ASN A 191 7.86 -4.86 -7.43
C ASN A 191 7.80 -3.88 -8.60
N ILE A 192 8.75 -2.94 -8.72
CA ILE A 192 8.88 -2.09 -9.92
C ILE A 192 9.24 -2.95 -11.14
N GLU A 193 10.14 -3.92 -11.00
CA GLU A 193 10.49 -4.82 -12.09
C GLU A 193 9.28 -5.65 -12.52
N ALA A 194 8.53 -6.23 -11.58
CA ALA A 194 7.30 -6.96 -11.86
C ALA A 194 6.24 -6.08 -12.53
N SER A 195 6.01 -4.87 -12.01
CA SER A 195 5.06 -3.90 -12.58
C SER A 195 5.47 -3.46 -13.98
N THR A 196 6.77 -3.31 -14.23
CA THR A 196 7.32 -2.97 -15.55
C THR A 196 7.03 -4.08 -16.56
N GLN A 197 7.34 -5.34 -16.22
CA GLN A 197 7.09 -6.48 -17.09
C GLN A 197 5.59 -6.66 -17.37
N ASN A 198 4.73 -6.55 -16.34
CA ASN A 198 3.29 -6.63 -16.48
C ASN A 198 2.73 -5.49 -17.35
N THR A 199 3.26 -4.28 -17.22
CA THR A 199 2.86 -3.14 -18.04
C THR A 199 3.23 -3.38 -19.50
N LEU A 200 4.46 -3.82 -19.80
CA LEU A 200 4.89 -4.15 -21.16
C LEU A 200 4.04 -5.26 -21.78
N HIS A 201 3.79 -6.34 -21.04
CA HIS A 201 2.93 -7.41 -21.50
C HIS A 201 1.50 -6.95 -21.80
N SER A 202 0.91 -6.13 -20.95
CA SER A 202 -0.43 -5.58 -21.15
C SER A 202 -0.51 -4.65 -22.37
N ILE A 203 0.52 -3.85 -22.61
CA ILE A 203 0.63 -3.00 -23.80
C ILE A 203 0.75 -3.85 -25.06
N ASP A 204 1.62 -4.85 -25.07
CA ASP A 204 1.79 -5.75 -26.21
C ASP A 204 0.47 -6.45 -26.56
N GLN A 205 -0.22 -6.97 -25.56
CA GLN A 205 -1.51 -7.61 -25.74
C GLN A 205 -2.58 -6.63 -26.27
N ALA A 206 -2.65 -5.41 -25.71
CA ALA A 206 -3.61 -4.40 -26.15
C ALA A 206 -3.31 -3.93 -27.59
N TYR A 207 -2.04 -3.71 -27.93
CA TYR A 207 -1.61 -3.31 -29.27
C TYR A 207 -2.03 -4.33 -30.31
N TRP A 208 -1.67 -5.59 -30.12
CA TRP A 208 -2.02 -6.68 -31.06
C TRP A 208 -3.53 -6.99 -31.08
N THR A 209 -4.23 -6.69 -29.98
CA THR A 209 -5.70 -6.76 -29.96
C THR A 209 -6.31 -5.71 -30.88
N VAL A 210 -5.81 -4.46 -30.85
CA VAL A 210 -6.27 -3.41 -31.79
C VAL A 210 -6.03 -3.84 -33.23
N VAL A 211 -4.81 -4.31 -33.57
CA VAL A 211 -4.48 -4.80 -34.91
C VAL A 211 -5.43 -5.93 -35.33
N SER A 212 -5.64 -6.93 -34.47
CA SER A 212 -6.53 -8.05 -34.76
C SER A 212 -7.99 -7.62 -34.98
N VAL A 213 -8.50 -6.70 -34.15
CA VAL A 213 -9.89 -6.21 -34.28
C VAL A 213 -10.03 -5.32 -35.52
N HIS A 214 -8.99 -4.58 -35.91
CA HIS A 214 -8.97 -3.80 -37.14
C HIS A 214 -9.13 -4.71 -38.38
N HIS A 215 -8.38 -5.81 -38.48
CA HIS A 215 -8.52 -6.77 -39.54
C HIS A 215 -9.90 -7.48 -39.53
N LYS A 216 -10.46 -7.76 -38.33
CA LYS A 216 -11.84 -8.26 -38.22
C LYS A 216 -12.86 -7.27 -38.74
N LYS A 217 -12.67 -5.96 -38.53
CA LYS A 217 -13.54 -4.93 -39.10
C LYS A 217 -13.45 -4.95 -40.62
N GLN A 218 -12.24 -4.96 -41.19
CA GLN A 218 -12.02 -5.04 -42.67
C GLN A 218 -12.70 -6.30 -43.27
N LEU A 219 -12.60 -7.44 -42.56
CA LEU A 219 -13.26 -8.66 -43.01
C LEU A 219 -14.79 -8.51 -42.97
N ALA A 220 -15.36 -7.92 -41.90
CA ALA A 220 -16.78 -7.65 -41.79
C ALA A 220 -17.29 -6.69 -42.88
N GLU A 221 -16.53 -5.65 -43.20
CA GLU A 221 -16.83 -4.75 -44.32
C GLU A 221 -16.85 -5.48 -45.69
N SER A 222 -15.84 -6.32 -45.91
CA SER A 222 -15.75 -7.14 -47.16
C SER A 222 -16.88 -8.14 -47.25
N TYR A 223 -17.22 -8.81 -46.11
CA TYR A 223 -18.35 -9.75 -46.05
C TYR A 223 -19.67 -9.06 -46.34
N LEU A 224 -19.93 -7.90 -45.70
CA LEU A 224 -21.13 -7.12 -45.92
C LEU A 224 -21.28 -6.73 -47.42
N ALA A 225 -20.16 -6.31 -48.07
CA ALA A 225 -20.16 -5.96 -49.49
C ALA A 225 -20.52 -7.18 -50.38
N VAL A 226 -19.99 -8.38 -50.04
CA VAL A 226 -20.28 -9.61 -50.78
C VAL A 226 -21.73 -10.03 -50.61
N VAL A 227 -22.27 -9.96 -49.37
CA VAL A 227 -23.70 -10.34 -49.10
C VAL A 227 -24.65 -9.32 -49.73
N LYS A 228 -24.37 -8.02 -49.69
CA LYS A 228 -25.18 -6.99 -50.40
C LYS A 228 -25.21 -7.19 -51.92
N LYS A 229 -24.09 -7.61 -52.46
CA LYS A 229 -24.03 -7.94 -53.89
C LYS A 229 -24.93 -9.18 -54.21
N LEU A 230 -24.88 -10.21 -53.36
CA LEU A 230 -25.78 -11.38 -53.52
C LEU A 230 -27.22 -10.97 -53.43
N ASP A 231 -27.58 -10.07 -52.51
CA ASP A 231 -28.94 -9.53 -52.35
C ASP A 231 -29.42 -8.83 -53.62
N ASP A 232 -28.61 -7.97 -54.22
CA ASP A 232 -28.92 -7.30 -55.48
C ASP A 232 -29.11 -8.32 -56.63
N ASP A 233 -28.22 -9.32 -56.70
CA ASP A 233 -28.31 -10.36 -57.73
C ASP A 233 -29.60 -11.24 -57.56
N VAL A 234 -29.90 -11.67 -56.32
CA VAL A 234 -31.14 -12.46 -56.01
C VAL A 234 -32.37 -11.60 -56.26
N SER A 235 -32.38 -10.33 -55.91
CA SER A 235 -33.46 -9.40 -56.16
C SER A 235 -33.74 -9.24 -57.66
N LYS A 236 -32.74 -9.27 -58.54
CA LYS A 236 -32.88 -9.29 -60.01
C LYS A 236 -33.45 -10.61 -60.49
N MET A 237 -32.98 -11.74 -59.94
CA MET A 237 -33.51 -13.08 -60.31
C MET A 237 -34.97 -13.26 -59.90
N ILE A 238 -35.41 -12.67 -58.79
CA ILE A 238 -36.84 -12.68 -58.39
C ILE A 238 -37.71 -11.90 -59.40
N ARG A 239 -37.22 -10.74 -59.87
CA ARG A 239 -37.94 -9.95 -60.86
C ARG A 239 -38.06 -10.67 -62.22
N GLU A 240 -37.07 -11.47 -62.60
CA GLU A 240 -37.07 -12.29 -63.81
C GLU A 240 -37.80 -13.65 -63.60
N GLY A 241 -38.29 -13.93 -62.37
CA GLY A 241 -39.04 -15.17 -62.07
C GLY A 241 -38.17 -16.41 -61.90
N VAL A 242 -36.84 -16.26 -61.75
CA VAL A 242 -35.86 -17.36 -61.65
C VAL A 242 -35.60 -17.74 -60.18
N ALA A 243 -35.83 -16.83 -59.22
CA ALA A 243 -35.68 -17.06 -57.79
C ALA A 243 -37.04 -16.80 -57.05
N THR A 244 -37.17 -17.37 -55.84
CA THR A 244 -38.38 -17.21 -55.01
C THR A 244 -38.24 -16.04 -54.04
N ARG A 245 -39.39 -15.48 -53.60
CA ARG A 245 -39.41 -14.48 -52.55
C ARG A 245 -38.75 -15.00 -51.23
N ALA A 246 -38.87 -16.31 -50.96
CA ALA A 246 -38.24 -16.93 -49.80
C ALA A 246 -36.72 -16.87 -49.87
N ASP A 247 -36.10 -16.96 -51.06
CA ASP A 247 -34.65 -16.84 -51.24
C ASP A 247 -34.20 -15.42 -50.95
N GLY A 248 -34.96 -14.39 -51.41
CA GLY A 248 -34.66 -12.99 -51.05
C GLY A 248 -34.69 -12.76 -49.55
N LEU A 249 -35.74 -13.20 -48.85
CA LEU A 249 -35.85 -13.05 -47.40
C LEU A 249 -34.69 -13.73 -46.62
N LYS A 250 -34.16 -14.86 -47.11
CA LYS A 250 -32.98 -15.50 -46.52
C LYS A 250 -31.71 -14.61 -46.66
N VAL A 251 -31.56 -13.97 -47.82
CA VAL A 251 -30.41 -13.07 -48.06
C VAL A 251 -30.56 -11.79 -47.24
N ASP A 252 -31.77 -11.22 -47.13
CA ASP A 252 -32.05 -10.06 -46.27
C ASP A 252 -31.63 -10.31 -44.82
N VAL A 253 -31.94 -11.50 -44.28
CA VAL A 253 -31.50 -11.88 -42.93
C VAL A 253 -29.98 -11.88 -42.84
N LYS A 254 -29.27 -12.39 -43.88
CA LYS A 254 -27.78 -12.39 -43.89
C LYS A 254 -27.20 -11.00 -44.02
N VAL A 255 -27.81 -10.09 -44.74
CA VAL A 255 -27.40 -8.67 -44.79
C VAL A 255 -27.49 -8.06 -43.39
N ASN A 256 -28.62 -8.26 -42.70
CA ASN A 256 -28.79 -7.73 -41.34
C ASN A 256 -27.78 -8.32 -40.36
N GLU A 257 -27.47 -9.62 -40.43
CA GLU A 257 -26.43 -10.26 -39.60
C GLU A 257 -25.04 -9.67 -39.89
N ALA A 258 -24.71 -9.42 -41.15
CA ALA A 258 -23.46 -8.82 -41.55
C ALA A 258 -23.32 -7.36 -41.08
N GLU A 259 -24.40 -6.57 -41.17
CA GLU A 259 -24.43 -5.19 -40.64
C GLU A 259 -24.27 -5.14 -39.14
N MET A 260 -24.89 -6.07 -38.41
CA MET A 260 -24.72 -6.20 -36.98
C MET A 260 -23.27 -6.59 -36.60
N SER A 261 -22.69 -7.53 -37.34
CA SER A 261 -21.29 -7.94 -37.16
C SER A 261 -20.28 -6.80 -37.39
N LEU A 262 -20.53 -5.99 -38.43
CA LEU A 262 -19.71 -4.79 -38.70
C LEU A 262 -19.82 -3.79 -37.55
N THR A 263 -21.05 -3.48 -37.09
CA THR A 263 -21.26 -2.56 -35.95
C THR A 263 -20.54 -3.05 -34.69
N GLN A 264 -20.57 -4.37 -34.40
CA GLN A 264 -19.86 -4.95 -33.28
C GLN A 264 -18.34 -4.83 -33.43
N ALA A 265 -17.80 -5.04 -34.64
CA ALA A 265 -16.37 -4.89 -34.91
C ALA A 265 -15.91 -3.43 -34.78
N GLU A 266 -16.69 -2.47 -35.26
CA GLU A 266 -16.42 -1.02 -35.11
C GLU A 266 -16.39 -0.59 -33.64
N ASN A 267 -17.39 -0.97 -32.88
CA ASN A 267 -17.43 -0.69 -31.44
C ASN A 267 -16.28 -1.37 -30.69
N GLY A 268 -15.97 -2.63 -31.05
CA GLY A 268 -14.85 -3.36 -30.49
C GLY A 268 -13.51 -2.71 -30.77
N LEU A 269 -13.31 -2.18 -31.99
CA LEU A 269 -12.11 -1.45 -32.38
C LEU A 269 -11.97 -0.15 -31.59
N ALA A 270 -13.04 0.63 -31.47
CA ALA A 270 -13.05 1.86 -30.69
C ALA A 270 -12.67 1.61 -29.24
N LEU A 271 -13.28 0.61 -28.60
CA LEU A 271 -12.97 0.22 -27.23
C LEU A 271 -11.53 -0.28 -27.05
N ALA A 272 -11.02 -1.08 -27.97
CA ALA A 272 -9.65 -1.57 -27.95
C ALA A 272 -8.63 -0.41 -28.06
N LYS A 273 -8.88 0.57 -28.93
CA LYS A 273 -8.07 1.78 -29.07
C LYS A 273 -8.09 2.63 -27.80
N MET A 274 -9.27 2.83 -27.21
CA MET A 274 -9.43 3.53 -25.93
C MET A 274 -8.65 2.85 -24.79
N LEU A 275 -8.70 1.51 -24.70
CA LEU A 275 -7.94 0.74 -23.71
C LEU A 275 -6.42 0.93 -23.91
N LEU A 276 -5.96 0.89 -25.15
CA LEU A 276 -4.54 1.13 -25.46
C LEU A 276 -4.10 2.53 -25.03
N CYS A 277 -4.90 3.56 -25.32
CA CYS A 277 -4.65 4.93 -24.86
C CYS A 277 -4.53 5.02 -23.35
N GLN A 278 -5.45 4.40 -22.61
CA GLN A 278 -5.42 4.36 -21.15
C GLN A 278 -4.14 3.69 -20.62
N LEU A 279 -3.74 2.56 -21.20
CA LEU A 279 -2.52 1.85 -20.80
C LEU A 279 -1.25 2.66 -21.11
N CYS A 280 -1.23 3.40 -22.22
CA CYS A 280 -0.16 4.32 -22.58
C CYS A 280 -0.14 5.60 -21.70
N GLY A 281 -1.19 5.84 -20.92
CA GLY A 281 -1.33 7.06 -20.13
C GLY A 281 -1.60 8.31 -20.96
N MET A 282 -2.25 8.13 -22.11
CA MET A 282 -2.76 9.20 -22.99
C MET A 282 -4.24 9.48 -22.72
N ASP A 283 -4.73 10.59 -23.27
CA ASP A 283 -6.17 10.85 -23.31
C ASP A 283 -6.88 9.76 -24.13
N VAL A 284 -8.08 9.38 -23.67
CA VAL A 284 -8.85 8.30 -24.28
C VAL A 284 -9.43 8.80 -25.61
N ASP A 285 -8.82 8.39 -26.74
CA ASP A 285 -9.22 8.75 -28.09
C ASP A 285 -9.38 7.49 -28.95
N PRO A 286 -10.54 7.25 -29.58
CA PRO A 286 -10.74 6.14 -30.52
C PRO A 286 -10.09 6.36 -31.89
N ASN A 287 -9.61 7.57 -32.21
CA ASN A 287 -9.13 7.93 -33.54
C ASN A 287 -7.62 7.74 -33.74
N ILE A 288 -6.94 7.07 -32.81
CA ILE A 288 -5.53 6.71 -32.99
C ILE A 288 -5.34 5.72 -34.14
N THR A 289 -4.19 5.81 -34.83
CA THR A 289 -3.76 4.82 -35.84
C THR A 289 -2.50 4.12 -35.37
N LEU A 290 -2.42 2.80 -35.61
CA LEU A 290 -1.23 2.01 -35.32
C LEU A 290 -0.46 1.75 -36.64
N ALA A 291 0.87 1.63 -36.53
CA ALA A 291 1.72 1.38 -37.69
C ALA A 291 1.40 0.04 -38.36
N ASP A 292 1.00 -0.96 -37.58
CA ASP A 292 0.75 -2.32 -38.06
C ASP A 292 -0.74 -2.61 -38.37
N GLU A 293 -1.65 -1.61 -38.28
CA GLU A 293 -3.08 -1.80 -38.57
C GLU A 293 -3.34 -2.27 -40.04
N ASN A 294 -2.50 -1.89 -40.99
CA ASN A 294 -2.65 -2.21 -42.41
C ASN A 294 -1.50 -3.11 -42.95
N ALA A 295 -0.78 -3.79 -42.03
CA ALA A 295 0.29 -4.68 -42.41
C ALA A 295 -0.24 -6.02 -42.91
N ASP A 296 -0.24 -6.26 -44.24
CA ASP A 296 -0.71 -7.51 -44.83
C ASP A 296 0.22 -8.72 -44.57
N ASN A 297 1.47 -8.47 -44.21
CA ASN A 297 2.47 -9.50 -43.98
C ASN A 297 3.13 -9.32 -42.60
N LEU A 298 2.44 -9.67 -41.57
CA LEU A 298 3.03 -9.80 -40.23
C LEU A 298 3.97 -10.99 -40.20
N VAL A 299 5.28 -10.71 -40.15
CA VAL A 299 6.31 -11.74 -40.15
C VAL A 299 6.20 -12.55 -38.85
N SER A 300 5.91 -13.84 -38.99
CA SER A 300 6.03 -14.78 -37.89
C SER A 300 7.46 -14.75 -37.33
N GLN A 301 7.65 -14.42 -36.10
CA GLN A 301 8.95 -14.56 -35.45
C GLN A 301 9.25 -16.05 -35.29
N SER A 302 10.48 -16.41 -35.66
CA SER A 302 10.93 -17.79 -35.78
C SER A 302 10.71 -18.65 -34.52
N ASP A 303 10.43 -19.91 -34.77
CA ASP A 303 10.10 -20.98 -33.82
C ASP A 303 11.18 -21.35 -32.80
N ASP A 304 12.36 -20.78 -32.85
CA ASP A 304 13.55 -21.32 -32.20
C ASP A 304 13.91 -20.71 -30.85
N THR A 305 13.07 -19.87 -30.30
CA THR A 305 13.26 -19.41 -28.91
C THR A 305 12.76 -20.46 -27.91
N GLN A 306 13.59 -21.47 -27.66
CA GLN A 306 13.41 -22.30 -26.46
C GLN A 306 13.60 -21.37 -25.26
N ALA A 307 12.49 -21.05 -24.57
CA ALA A 307 12.57 -20.32 -23.33
C ALA A 307 13.37 -21.17 -22.32
N ASP A 308 14.56 -20.67 -21.96
CA ASP A 308 15.40 -21.37 -20.99
C ASP A 308 14.72 -21.27 -19.60
N ARG A 309 14.32 -22.43 -19.08
CA ARG A 309 13.73 -22.54 -17.74
C ARG A 309 14.63 -21.96 -16.66
N ALA A 310 15.94 -22.18 -16.77
CA ALA A 310 16.91 -21.67 -15.80
C ALA A 310 16.92 -20.15 -15.79
N VAL A 311 16.93 -19.53 -16.97
CA VAL A 311 16.86 -18.06 -17.12
C VAL A 311 15.53 -17.51 -16.57
N ALA A 312 14.42 -18.20 -16.80
CA ALA A 312 13.12 -17.79 -16.25
C ALA A 312 13.13 -17.84 -14.71
N MET A 313 13.66 -18.93 -14.12
CA MET A 313 13.73 -19.10 -12.66
C MET A 313 14.63 -18.06 -11.97
N GLU A 314 15.69 -17.61 -12.63
CA GLU A 314 16.62 -16.63 -12.08
C GLU A 314 16.08 -15.18 -12.17
N ASN A 315 15.38 -14.88 -13.26
CA ASN A 315 15.02 -13.50 -13.58
C ASN A 315 13.59 -13.10 -13.21
N ARG A 316 12.71 -14.04 -12.83
CA ARG A 316 11.33 -13.75 -12.46
C ARG A 316 11.23 -12.90 -11.19
N PRO A 317 10.68 -11.68 -11.26
CA PRO A 317 10.56 -10.81 -10.09
C PRO A 317 9.67 -11.40 -8.99
N GLU A 318 8.68 -12.22 -9.36
CA GLU A 318 7.77 -12.87 -8.41
C GLU A 318 8.53 -13.81 -7.45
N LEU A 319 9.53 -14.54 -7.95
CA LEU A 319 10.38 -15.40 -7.11
C LEU A 319 11.28 -14.59 -6.19
N LYS A 320 11.82 -13.46 -6.66
CA LYS A 320 12.59 -12.54 -5.83
C LYS A 320 11.71 -11.95 -4.72
N LEU A 321 10.47 -11.54 -5.02
CA LEU A 321 9.52 -11.04 -4.04
C LEU A 321 9.18 -12.09 -2.97
N LEU A 322 8.97 -13.35 -3.35
CA LEU A 322 8.70 -14.44 -2.41
C LEU A 322 9.92 -14.77 -1.56
N GLN A 323 11.13 -14.72 -2.13
CA GLN A 323 12.36 -14.85 -1.35
C GLN A 323 12.49 -13.74 -0.31
N ASN A 324 12.25 -12.49 -0.70
CA ASN A 324 12.22 -11.36 0.22
C ASN A 324 11.14 -11.54 1.32
N SER A 325 9.96 -12.10 0.97
CA SER A 325 8.90 -12.41 1.93
C SER A 325 9.33 -13.45 2.96
N ALA A 326 10.04 -14.51 2.53
CA ALA A 326 10.61 -15.51 3.42
C ALA A 326 11.67 -14.90 4.35
N ASP A 327 12.54 -14.03 3.82
CA ASP A 327 13.55 -13.33 4.60
C ASP A 327 12.92 -12.33 5.59
N MET A 328 11.86 -11.63 5.18
CA MET A 328 11.05 -10.78 6.05
C MET A 328 10.47 -11.59 7.22
N SER A 329 9.87 -12.74 6.95
CA SER A 329 9.30 -13.64 7.95
C SER A 329 10.38 -14.16 8.94
N ARG A 330 11.58 -14.45 8.44
CA ARG A 330 12.73 -14.83 9.29
C ARG A 330 13.14 -13.68 10.24
N GLN A 331 13.14 -12.43 9.76
CA GLN A 331 13.41 -11.27 10.61
C GLN A 331 12.27 -11.01 11.60
N ALA A 332 11.01 -11.21 11.19
CA ALA A 332 9.85 -11.14 12.09
C ALA A 332 9.97 -12.15 13.23
N THR A 333 10.45 -13.36 12.95
CA THR A 333 10.74 -14.38 13.99
C THR A 333 11.81 -13.89 14.99
N LYS A 334 12.86 -13.19 14.51
CA LYS A 334 13.86 -12.57 15.41
C LYS A 334 13.25 -11.45 16.23
N LEU A 335 12.36 -10.66 15.65
CA LEU A 335 11.65 -9.59 16.35
C LEU A 335 10.75 -10.14 17.47
N VAL A 336 9.99 -11.20 17.18
CA VAL A 336 9.19 -11.92 18.20
C VAL A 336 10.07 -12.45 19.34
N ARG A 337 11.22 -13.06 19.01
CA ARG A 337 12.18 -13.54 20.00
C ARG A 337 12.76 -12.41 20.85
N ALA A 338 13.02 -11.26 20.27
CA ALA A 338 13.63 -10.11 20.94
C ALA A 338 12.76 -9.59 22.13
N ALA A 339 11.43 -9.75 22.06
CA ALA A 339 10.52 -9.36 23.13
C ALA A 339 10.73 -10.15 24.44
N TYR A 340 11.35 -11.32 24.35
CA TYR A 340 11.63 -12.23 25.48
C TYR A 340 13.11 -12.24 25.88
N LEU A 341 13.91 -11.36 25.31
CA LEU A 341 15.33 -11.16 25.67
C LEU A 341 15.48 -9.93 26.56
N PRO A 342 16.58 -9.82 27.33
CA PRO A 342 16.87 -8.63 28.11
C PRO A 342 16.85 -7.36 27.25
N GLN A 343 16.39 -6.26 27.83
CA GLN A 343 16.35 -4.95 27.21
C GLN A 343 17.05 -3.95 28.10
N VAL A 344 17.90 -3.11 27.55
CA VAL A 344 18.68 -2.10 28.26
C VAL A 344 18.46 -0.75 27.58
N LEU A 345 17.95 0.21 28.35
CA LEU A 345 17.72 1.59 27.89
C LEU A 345 18.48 2.54 28.82
N LEU A 346 19.15 3.52 28.25
CA LEU A 346 19.61 4.68 28.95
C LEU A 346 18.46 5.71 28.95
N THR A 347 18.11 6.20 30.12
CA THR A 347 17.08 7.23 30.30
C THR A 347 17.69 8.43 30.98
N GLY A 348 17.24 9.61 30.59
CA GLY A 348 17.62 10.85 31.25
C GLY A 348 16.50 11.86 31.09
N GLY A 349 16.45 12.83 31.99
CA GLY A 349 15.41 13.83 31.86
C GLY A 349 15.51 14.95 32.87
N TYR A 350 14.63 15.91 32.65
CA TYR A 350 14.39 17.01 33.57
C TYR A 350 12.90 17.09 33.82
N VAL A 351 12.53 17.09 35.09
CA VAL A 351 11.13 17.20 35.53
C VAL A 351 11.00 18.43 36.40
N ALA A 352 10.10 19.33 36.06
CA ALA A 352 9.77 20.52 36.83
C ALA A 352 8.30 20.48 37.23
N THR A 353 8.02 20.79 38.48
CA THR A 353 6.66 20.82 39.01
C THR A 353 6.39 22.07 39.87
N ASN A 354 5.15 22.52 39.88
CA ASN A 354 4.63 23.50 40.81
C ASN A 354 3.28 22.96 41.35
N PRO A 355 3.12 22.71 42.66
CA PRO A 355 4.13 22.86 43.73
C PRO A 355 5.32 21.93 43.54
N ASN A 356 6.44 22.34 44.14
CA ASN A 356 7.67 21.57 44.11
C ASN A 356 7.57 20.27 44.93
N VAL A 357 7.32 19.16 44.27
CA VAL A 357 7.18 17.84 44.92
C VAL A 357 8.48 17.30 45.48
N PHE A 358 9.60 17.88 45.11
CA PHE A 358 10.95 17.43 45.55
C PHE A 358 11.42 18.12 46.83
N ASN A 359 10.76 19.22 47.23
CA ASN A 359 11.14 19.95 48.43
C ASN A 359 9.88 20.45 49.16
N GLY A 360 9.21 19.58 49.89
CA GLY A 360 8.12 19.92 50.80
C GLY A 360 6.88 20.53 50.20
N PHE A 361 6.62 20.35 48.92
CA PHE A 361 5.48 20.90 48.18
C PHE A 361 5.40 22.44 48.21
N GLU A 362 6.57 23.12 48.29
CA GLU A 362 6.67 24.56 48.21
C GLU A 362 6.00 25.08 46.93
N ARG A 363 5.24 26.19 47.03
CA ARG A 363 4.59 26.88 45.90
C ARG A 363 5.60 27.61 45.02
N LYS A 364 6.49 26.85 44.39
CA LYS A 364 7.54 27.35 43.53
C LYS A 364 7.79 26.34 42.43
N LEU A 365 7.86 26.81 41.19
CA LEU A 365 8.29 25.95 40.09
C LEU A 365 9.76 25.58 40.33
N SER A 366 10.01 24.32 40.54
CA SER A 366 11.36 23.79 40.69
C SER A 366 11.46 22.46 39.98
N GLY A 367 12.64 22.07 39.58
CA GLY A 367 12.87 20.85 38.88
C GLY A 367 14.14 20.13 39.26
N MET A 368 14.20 18.87 38.85
CA MET A 368 15.40 18.06 38.99
C MET A 368 15.70 17.32 37.68
N TRP A 369 16.97 17.08 37.44
CA TRP A 369 17.39 16.18 36.38
C TRP A 369 17.64 14.78 36.93
N ASN A 370 17.47 13.78 36.08
CA ASN A 370 17.82 12.40 36.38
C ASN A 370 18.53 11.78 35.17
N VAL A 371 19.41 10.84 35.43
CA VAL A 371 20.01 9.94 34.43
C VAL A 371 20.07 8.56 35.06
N GLY A 372 19.65 7.56 34.29
CA GLY A 372 19.62 6.20 34.79
C GLY A 372 19.67 5.17 33.66
N VAL A 373 19.90 3.93 34.03
CA VAL A 373 19.84 2.78 33.14
C VAL A 373 18.64 1.93 33.56
N MET A 374 17.74 1.69 32.64
CA MET A 374 16.62 0.79 32.83
C MET A 374 16.96 -0.56 32.21
N VAL A 375 16.93 -1.62 32.99
CA VAL A 375 17.11 -2.99 32.54
C VAL A 375 15.81 -3.76 32.76
N ARG A 376 15.25 -4.29 31.68
CA ARG A 376 14.05 -5.14 31.71
C ARG A 376 14.44 -6.55 31.30
N VAL A 377 14.26 -7.52 32.20
CA VAL A 377 14.50 -8.94 31.94
C VAL A 377 13.21 -9.72 32.20
N PRO A 378 12.54 -10.22 31.14
CA PRO A 378 11.41 -11.12 31.32
C PRO A 378 11.91 -12.46 31.91
N LEU A 379 11.54 -12.77 33.15
CA LEU A 379 12.03 -13.98 33.82
C LEU A 379 11.13 -15.19 33.54
N TRP A 380 9.82 -15.00 33.63
CA TRP A 380 8.86 -16.10 33.50
C TRP A 380 7.54 -15.63 32.89
N ASN A 381 7.04 -16.35 31.90
CA ASN A 381 5.76 -16.07 31.22
C ASN A 381 5.12 -17.36 30.67
N TRP A 382 5.17 -18.42 31.43
CA TRP A 382 4.48 -19.70 31.17
C TRP A 382 4.74 -20.24 29.74
N MET A 383 5.97 -20.17 29.25
CA MET A 383 6.41 -20.64 27.93
C MET A 383 5.78 -19.88 26.74
N GLU A 384 5.07 -18.78 26.95
CA GLU A 384 4.45 -17.97 25.90
C GLU A 384 5.45 -17.61 24.79
N GLY A 385 6.64 -17.17 25.16
CA GLY A 385 7.72 -16.81 24.22
C GLY A 385 8.12 -17.99 23.33
N THR A 386 8.23 -19.18 23.90
CA THR A 386 8.57 -20.40 23.16
C THR A 386 7.49 -20.73 22.13
N TYR A 387 6.22 -20.66 22.52
CA TYR A 387 5.11 -20.95 21.60
C TYR A 387 5.00 -19.90 20.50
N LYS A 388 5.13 -18.62 20.80
CA LYS A 388 5.11 -17.54 19.80
C LYS A 388 6.26 -17.64 18.81
N VAL A 389 7.48 -17.97 19.28
CA VAL A 389 8.62 -18.16 18.38
C VAL A 389 8.42 -19.41 17.50
N ARG A 390 7.86 -20.50 18.04
CA ARG A 390 7.53 -21.70 17.24
C ARG A 390 6.47 -21.39 16.21
N ALA A 391 5.39 -20.69 16.56
CA ALA A 391 4.35 -20.25 15.63
C ALA A 391 4.93 -19.38 14.51
N SER A 392 5.79 -18.43 14.84
CA SER A 392 6.45 -17.57 13.86
C SER A 392 7.40 -18.33 12.92
N ARG A 393 8.08 -19.37 13.40
CA ARG A 393 8.87 -20.26 12.55
C ARG A 393 8.01 -21.06 11.57
N ILE A 394 6.86 -21.58 12.04
CA ILE A 394 5.90 -22.26 11.17
C ILE A 394 5.38 -21.29 10.09
N ALA A 395 5.09 -20.03 10.44
CA ALA A 395 4.73 -19.01 9.46
C ALA A 395 5.83 -18.81 8.40
N THR A 396 7.12 -18.86 8.79
CA THR A 396 8.22 -18.82 7.82
C THR A 396 8.21 -20.03 6.89
N THR A 397 8.00 -21.24 7.43
CA THR A 397 7.91 -22.45 6.61
C THR A 397 6.73 -22.40 5.63
N ILE A 398 5.59 -21.81 6.02
CA ILE A 398 4.44 -21.62 5.11
C ILE A 398 4.86 -20.74 3.92
N VAL A 399 5.53 -19.62 4.16
CA VAL A 399 6.01 -18.72 3.08
C VAL A 399 7.04 -19.42 2.18
N GLU A 400 7.89 -20.27 2.74
CA GLU A 400 8.84 -21.07 1.97
C GLU A 400 8.13 -22.10 1.07
N LEU A 401 7.08 -22.75 1.56
CA LEU A 401 6.23 -23.65 0.76
C LEU A 401 5.48 -22.90 -0.35
N GLU A 402 4.94 -21.70 -0.05
CA GLU A 402 4.29 -20.84 -1.05
C GLU A 402 5.29 -20.45 -2.16
N ARG A 403 6.54 -20.13 -1.81
CA ARG A 403 7.59 -19.86 -2.80
C ARG A 403 7.84 -21.08 -3.69
N ASP A 404 7.93 -22.28 -3.12
CA ASP A 404 8.20 -23.50 -3.86
C ASP A 404 7.00 -23.86 -4.78
N ASP A 405 5.77 -23.70 -4.33
CA ASP A 405 4.55 -23.86 -5.14
C ASP A 405 4.52 -22.87 -6.33
N ILE A 406 4.83 -21.60 -6.10
CA ILE A 406 4.91 -20.61 -7.19
C ILE A 406 6.04 -20.96 -8.17
N ARG A 407 7.16 -21.51 -7.70
CA ARG A 407 8.23 -21.96 -8.57
C ARG A 407 7.76 -23.08 -9.52
N GLU A 408 7.01 -24.04 -9.02
CA GLU A 408 6.41 -25.11 -9.83
C GLU A 408 5.38 -24.54 -10.83
N LYS A 409 4.55 -23.58 -10.40
CA LYS A 409 3.60 -22.90 -11.28
C LYS A 409 4.29 -22.13 -12.40
N ILE A 410 5.42 -21.47 -12.13
CA ILE A 410 6.21 -20.77 -13.15
C ILE A 410 6.79 -21.78 -14.15
N ASP A 411 7.30 -22.92 -13.70
CA ASP A 411 7.79 -23.98 -14.59
C ASP A 411 6.70 -24.50 -15.53
N LEU A 412 5.52 -24.76 -14.98
CA LEU A 412 4.34 -25.12 -15.77
C LEU A 412 3.95 -24.02 -16.77
N GLN A 413 3.97 -22.76 -16.34
CA GLN A 413 3.61 -21.60 -17.17
C GLN A 413 4.57 -21.41 -18.34
N VAL A 414 5.89 -21.62 -18.12
CA VAL A 414 6.90 -21.59 -19.19
C VAL A 414 6.61 -22.69 -20.21
N SER A 415 6.33 -23.91 -19.75
CA SER A 415 5.99 -25.04 -20.62
C SER A 415 4.71 -24.77 -21.42
N GLN A 416 3.66 -24.28 -20.79
CA GLN A 416 2.40 -23.89 -21.45
C GLN A 416 2.62 -22.81 -22.52
N SER A 417 3.48 -21.82 -22.23
CA SER A 417 3.80 -20.75 -23.18
C SER A 417 4.50 -21.30 -24.41
N GLN A 418 5.44 -22.24 -24.24
CA GLN A 418 6.10 -22.92 -25.35
C GLN A 418 5.11 -23.72 -26.23
N PHE A 419 4.18 -24.43 -25.60
CA PHE A 419 3.14 -25.15 -26.34
C PHE A 419 2.22 -24.19 -27.11
N LYS A 420 1.84 -23.05 -26.50
CA LYS A 420 1.01 -22.04 -27.17
C LYS A 420 1.70 -21.42 -28.38
N VAL A 421 3.01 -21.17 -28.35
CA VAL A 421 3.76 -20.68 -29.50
C VAL A 421 3.75 -21.73 -30.63
N LYS A 422 4.06 -23.00 -30.34
CA LYS A 422 4.00 -24.08 -31.34
C LYS A 422 2.59 -24.26 -31.93
N GLU A 423 1.56 -24.16 -31.10
CA GLU A 423 0.17 -24.24 -31.53
C GLU A 423 -0.19 -23.04 -32.43
N ALA A 424 0.19 -21.83 -32.06
CA ALA A 424 -0.05 -20.62 -32.84
C ALA A 424 0.56 -20.70 -34.25
N ASN A 425 1.82 -21.17 -34.35
CA ASN A 425 2.48 -21.34 -35.64
C ASN A 425 1.80 -22.40 -36.53
N ARG A 426 1.35 -23.52 -35.94
CA ARG A 426 0.56 -24.52 -36.69
C ARG A 426 -0.78 -23.97 -37.12
N ARG A 427 -1.47 -23.24 -36.25
CA ARG A 427 -2.75 -22.59 -36.58
C ARG A 427 -2.59 -21.58 -37.71
N LEU A 428 -1.52 -20.79 -37.71
CA LEU A 428 -1.23 -19.84 -38.76
C LEU A 428 -1.06 -20.54 -40.13
N ALA A 429 -0.24 -21.62 -40.18
CA ALA A 429 -0.04 -22.38 -41.41
C ALA A 429 -1.35 -23.04 -41.94
N MET A 430 -2.20 -23.55 -41.04
CA MET A 430 -3.49 -24.11 -41.40
C MET A 430 -4.46 -23.03 -41.88
N ALA A 431 -4.52 -21.87 -41.19
CA ALA A 431 -5.38 -20.76 -41.55
C ALA A 431 -5.06 -20.21 -42.92
N THR A 432 -3.76 -20.03 -43.25
CA THR A 432 -3.32 -19.60 -44.55
C THR A 432 -3.83 -20.53 -45.64
N LYS A 433 -3.65 -21.85 -45.47
CA LYS A 433 -4.16 -22.84 -46.45
C LYS A 433 -5.69 -22.86 -46.53
N ASN A 434 -6.39 -22.66 -45.40
CA ASN A 434 -7.84 -22.60 -45.41
C ASN A 434 -8.39 -21.39 -46.15
N VAL A 435 -7.72 -20.23 -46.03
CA VAL A 435 -8.10 -19.02 -46.79
C VAL A 435 -7.98 -19.27 -48.28
N GLU A 436 -6.88 -19.83 -48.77
CA GLU A 436 -6.72 -20.18 -50.20
C GLU A 436 -7.83 -21.08 -50.70
N ASN A 437 -8.17 -22.12 -49.95
CA ASN A 437 -9.25 -23.06 -50.31
C ASN A 437 -10.65 -22.42 -50.26
N ALA A 438 -10.88 -21.54 -49.27
CA ALA A 438 -12.20 -20.88 -49.13
C ALA A 438 -12.42 -19.82 -50.20
N GLU A 439 -11.36 -19.09 -50.61
CA GLU A 439 -11.42 -18.14 -51.72
C GLU A 439 -11.76 -18.85 -53.04
N GLU A 440 -11.10 -19.96 -53.31
CA GLU A 440 -11.40 -20.74 -54.53
C GLU A 440 -12.78 -21.36 -54.49
N ASN A 441 -13.21 -21.87 -53.34
CA ASN A 441 -14.60 -22.39 -53.18
C ASN A 441 -15.62 -21.28 -53.43
N LEU A 442 -15.41 -20.08 -52.86
CA LEU A 442 -16.29 -18.93 -53.06
C LEU A 442 -16.31 -18.50 -54.54
N ARG A 443 -15.14 -18.49 -55.22
CA ARG A 443 -15.06 -18.20 -56.63
C ARG A 443 -15.89 -19.20 -57.47
N CYS A 444 -15.74 -20.49 -57.21
CA CYS A 444 -16.48 -21.55 -57.90
C CYS A 444 -17.99 -21.46 -57.60
N ALA A 445 -18.40 -21.22 -56.37
CA ALA A 445 -19.79 -21.07 -56.00
C ALA A 445 -20.44 -19.87 -56.67
N ASN A 446 -19.76 -18.71 -56.73
CA ASN A 446 -20.26 -17.52 -57.43
C ASN A 446 -20.37 -17.72 -58.94
N LEU A 447 -19.45 -18.47 -59.58
CA LEU A 447 -19.53 -18.79 -60.97
C LEU A 447 -20.70 -19.71 -61.25
N GLY A 448 -20.84 -20.84 -60.52
CA GLY A 448 -21.92 -21.78 -60.69
C GLY A 448 -23.29 -21.17 -60.44
N PHE A 449 -23.37 -20.22 -59.52
CA PHE A 449 -24.60 -19.46 -59.26
C PHE A 449 -25.01 -18.59 -60.45
N LYS A 450 -24.07 -17.91 -61.06
CA LYS A 450 -24.31 -17.10 -62.27
C LYS A 450 -24.79 -17.95 -63.46
N GLU A 451 -24.28 -19.16 -63.60
CA GLU A 451 -24.67 -20.13 -64.64
C GLU A 451 -25.96 -20.91 -64.27
N GLY A 452 -26.57 -20.62 -63.10
CA GLY A 452 -27.80 -21.26 -62.65
C GLY A 452 -27.65 -22.72 -62.19
N VAL A 453 -26.41 -23.19 -61.93
CA VAL A 453 -26.12 -24.58 -61.58
C VAL A 453 -26.08 -24.78 -60.03
N ILE A 454 -25.73 -23.70 -59.29
CA ILE A 454 -25.61 -23.73 -57.84
C ILE A 454 -26.72 -22.88 -57.17
N PRO A 455 -27.46 -23.40 -56.15
CA PRO A 455 -28.50 -22.62 -55.48
C PRO A 455 -27.89 -21.54 -54.55
N THR A 456 -28.71 -20.51 -54.22
CA THR A 456 -28.35 -19.39 -53.37
C THR A 456 -27.79 -19.85 -52.00
N THR A 457 -28.35 -20.96 -51.46
CA THR A 457 -27.92 -21.54 -50.17
C THR A 457 -26.44 -21.96 -50.15
N ASP A 458 -25.96 -22.52 -51.24
CA ASP A 458 -24.60 -23.01 -51.36
C ASP A 458 -23.61 -21.85 -51.51
N VAL A 459 -24.01 -20.76 -52.22
CA VAL A 459 -23.23 -19.51 -52.26
C VAL A 459 -23.14 -18.93 -50.86
N MET A 460 -24.23 -18.85 -50.13
CA MET A 460 -24.22 -18.37 -48.74
C MET A 460 -23.35 -19.24 -47.83
N ALA A 461 -23.34 -20.56 -48.02
CA ALA A 461 -22.46 -21.47 -47.30
C ALA A 461 -20.97 -21.21 -47.63
N ALA A 462 -20.63 -21.02 -48.92
CA ALA A 462 -19.29 -20.69 -49.37
C ALA A 462 -18.82 -19.31 -48.81
N GLN A 463 -19.72 -18.30 -48.81
CA GLN A 463 -19.47 -17.00 -48.20
C GLN A 463 -19.18 -17.10 -46.71
N THR A 464 -20.00 -17.90 -45.98
CA THR A 464 -19.81 -18.13 -44.52
C THR A 464 -18.50 -18.88 -44.23
N ALA A 465 -18.10 -19.81 -45.11
CA ALA A 465 -16.84 -20.54 -44.97
C ALA A 465 -15.59 -19.67 -45.22
N TRP A 466 -15.76 -18.63 -46.07
CA TRP A 466 -14.67 -17.69 -46.38
C TRP A 466 -14.42 -16.68 -45.24
N VAL A 467 -15.42 -16.32 -44.48
CA VAL A 467 -15.32 -15.44 -43.29
C VAL A 467 -14.77 -16.18 -42.08
#